data_8200a330547e2aef96c71dc25053afaf
#
_entry.id   8200a330547e2aef96c71dc25053afaf
#
_cell.length_a   1.000
_cell.length_b   1.000
_cell.length_c   1.000
_cell.angle_alpha   90.00
_cell.angle_beta   90.00
_cell.angle_gamma   90.00
#
_symmetry.space_group_name_H-M   'P 1'
#
loop_
_entity.id
_entity.type
_entity.pdbx_description
1 polymer ?
#
loop_
_entity_poly.entity_id
_entity_poly.type
_entity_poly.pdbx_seq_one_letter_code
_entity_poly.pdbx_strand_id
1 'polypeptide(L)'
;NKSMEILKITLIGITGVILAILLKQWKSDFSMYISIATSFLIFVLVSSKIQYIINAFNTFNKFLDSNGSYVGLLLKMAGITYVSEFASGICKDSGYTAVASQIEIFARISMLVISLPVVITLLETIGGL
;
A
#
# COMPACT_ATOMS: atom_id res chain seq x y z
N ASN A 1 -4.80 18.39 9.16
CA ASN A 1 -6.07 17.72 9.31
C ASN A 1 -6.20 16.58 8.32
N LYS A 2 -6.56 15.38 8.82
CA LYS A 2 -6.55 14.14 8.01
C LYS A 2 -7.48 14.22 6.80
N SER A 3 -8.68 14.77 6.97
CA SER A 3 -9.63 14.86 5.87
C SER A 3 -9.14 15.81 4.77
N MET A 4 -8.45 16.89 5.15
CA MET A 4 -7.87 17.80 4.18
C MET A 4 -6.73 17.15 3.38
N GLU A 5 -5.92 16.31 4.04
CA GLU A 5 -4.83 15.62 3.37
C GLU A 5 -5.35 14.57 2.38
N ILE A 6 -6.37 13.80 2.77
CA ILE A 6 -7.00 12.84 1.89
C ILE A 6 -7.59 13.55 0.68
N LEU A 7 -8.24 14.71 0.91
CA LEU A 7 -8.80 15.50 -0.18
C LEU A 7 -7.72 15.98 -1.14
N LYS A 8 -6.59 16.46 -0.61
CA LYS A 8 -5.46 16.90 -1.45
C LYS A 8 -4.92 15.76 -2.30
N ILE A 9 -4.70 14.60 -1.70
CA ILE A 9 -4.19 13.43 -2.42
C ILE A 9 -5.16 13.00 -3.51
N THR A 10 -6.46 12.98 -3.19
CA THR A 10 -7.50 12.62 -4.15
C THR A 10 -7.54 13.61 -5.32
N LEU A 11 -7.43 14.90 -5.03
CA LEU A 11 -7.42 15.93 -6.07
C LEU A 11 -6.19 15.81 -6.97
N ILE A 12 -5.02 15.53 -6.40
CA ILE A 12 -3.80 15.31 -7.17
C ILE A 12 -3.99 14.11 -8.10
N GLY A 13 -4.55 13.02 -7.58
CA GLY A 13 -4.80 11.82 -8.37
C GLY A 13 -5.76 12.08 -9.53
N ILE A 14 -6.88 12.74 -9.26
CA ILE A 14 -7.88 13.07 -10.29
C ILE A 14 -7.28 14.00 -11.34
N THR A 15 -6.56 15.03 -10.91
CA THR A 15 -5.92 15.96 -11.83
C THR A 15 -4.92 15.25 -12.74
N GLY A 16 -4.10 14.38 -12.16
CA GLY A 16 -3.13 13.60 -12.93
C GLY A 16 -3.82 12.70 -13.96
N VAL A 17 -4.90 12.03 -13.59
CA VAL A 17 -5.64 11.16 -14.49
C VAL A 17 -6.27 11.97 -15.63
N ILE A 18 -6.86 13.11 -15.32
CA ILE A 18 -7.45 13.98 -16.34
C ILE A 18 -6.37 14.45 -17.32
N LEU A 19 -5.21 14.88 -16.82
CA LEU A 19 -4.10 15.28 -17.69
C LEU A 19 -3.62 14.12 -18.54
N ALA A 20 -3.54 12.92 -17.97
CA ALA A 20 -3.13 11.74 -18.72
C ALA A 20 -4.12 11.43 -19.85
N ILE A 21 -5.41 11.53 -19.59
CA ILE A 21 -6.45 11.30 -20.61
C ILE A 21 -6.33 12.33 -21.73
N LEU A 22 -6.15 13.59 -21.38
CA LEU A 22 -6.04 14.66 -22.37
C LEU A 22 -4.80 14.48 -23.25
N LEU A 23 -3.67 14.10 -22.66
CA LEU A 23 -2.43 13.92 -23.39
C LEU A 23 -2.41 12.64 -24.20
N LYS A 24 -3.21 11.65 -23.83
CA LYS A 24 -3.31 10.40 -24.60
C LYS A 24 -3.78 10.64 -26.02
N GLN A 25 -4.58 11.68 -26.25
CA GLN A 25 -5.06 12.04 -27.59
C GLN A 25 -3.92 12.56 -28.47
N TRP A 26 -2.86 13.09 -27.88
CA TRP A 26 -1.76 13.71 -28.60
C TRP A 26 -0.56 12.76 -28.70
N LYS A 27 -0.11 12.21 -27.58
CA LYS A 27 0.96 11.22 -27.55
C LYS A 27 0.71 10.24 -26.40
N SER A 28 0.55 8.96 -26.72
CA SER A 28 0.28 7.93 -25.73
C SER A 28 1.41 7.76 -24.71
N ASP A 29 2.66 8.01 -25.13
CA ASP A 29 3.81 7.89 -24.24
C ASP A 29 3.76 8.90 -23.09
N PHE A 30 3.32 10.12 -23.36
CA PHE A 30 3.21 11.14 -22.32
C PHE A 30 2.14 10.79 -21.31
N SER A 31 1.05 10.16 -21.74
CA SER A 31 -0.01 9.70 -20.83
C SER A 31 0.56 8.74 -19.80
N MET A 32 1.37 7.78 -20.23
CA MET A 32 1.99 6.82 -19.33
C MET A 32 2.94 7.51 -18.35
N TYR A 33 3.76 8.42 -18.82
CA TYR A 33 4.70 9.13 -17.96
C TYR A 33 3.99 9.96 -16.90
N ILE A 34 2.90 10.62 -17.26
CA ILE A 34 2.13 11.42 -16.31
C ILE A 34 1.46 10.52 -15.28
N SER A 35 0.92 9.39 -15.70
CA SER A 35 0.31 8.43 -14.78
C SER A 35 1.33 7.93 -13.74
N ILE A 36 2.52 7.54 -14.21
CA ILE A 36 3.59 7.07 -13.34
C ILE A 36 4.06 8.18 -12.39
N ALA A 37 4.25 9.38 -12.92
CA ALA A 37 4.69 10.52 -12.11
C ALA A 37 3.66 10.85 -11.02
N THR A 38 2.37 10.83 -11.37
CA THR A 38 1.29 11.09 -10.42
C THR A 38 1.26 10.03 -9.33
N SER A 39 1.37 8.74 -9.72
CA SER A 39 1.42 7.65 -8.76
C SER A 39 2.60 7.76 -7.83
N PHE A 40 3.77 8.11 -8.37
CA PHE A 40 4.98 8.29 -7.57
C PHE A 40 4.82 9.45 -6.59
N LEU A 41 4.24 10.56 -7.03
CA LEU A 41 4.00 11.70 -6.17
C LEU A 41 3.08 11.34 -5.01
N ILE A 42 1.98 10.64 -5.30
CA ILE A 42 1.05 10.20 -4.28
C ILE A 42 1.74 9.23 -3.31
N PHE A 43 2.55 8.30 -3.84
CA PHE A 43 3.31 7.36 -3.02
C PHE A 43 4.22 8.09 -2.03
N VAL A 44 4.94 9.11 -2.50
CA VAL A 44 5.83 9.89 -1.64
C VAL A 44 5.03 10.63 -0.57
N LEU A 45 3.91 11.22 -0.94
CA LEU A 45 3.06 11.96 0.01
C LEU A 45 2.51 11.03 1.09
N VAL A 46 2.03 9.86 0.70
CA VAL A 46 1.52 8.88 1.67
C VAL A 46 2.65 8.36 2.55
N SER A 47 3.82 8.08 1.96
CA SER A 47 4.97 7.60 2.72
C SER A 47 5.44 8.61 3.75
N SER A 48 5.31 9.90 3.48
CA SER A 48 5.68 10.94 4.44
C SER A 48 4.78 10.93 5.68
N LYS A 49 3.62 10.28 5.61
CA LYS A 49 2.67 10.16 6.71
C LYS A 49 2.77 8.83 7.46
N ILE A 50 3.80 8.05 7.19
CA ILE A 50 3.98 6.74 7.83
C ILE A 50 4.08 6.88 9.34
N GLN A 51 4.78 7.89 9.84
CA GLN A 51 4.91 8.10 11.29
C GLN A 51 3.55 8.31 11.95
N TYR A 52 2.66 8.99 11.26
CA TYR A 52 1.29 9.21 11.71
C TYR A 52 0.54 7.88 11.89
N ILE A 53 0.71 6.99 10.91
CA ILE A 53 0.08 5.67 10.92
C ILE A 53 0.65 4.83 12.07
N ILE A 54 1.98 4.85 12.23
CA ILE A 54 2.65 4.13 13.31
C ILE A 54 2.16 4.60 14.67
N ASN A 55 2.02 5.91 14.86
CA ASN A 55 1.53 6.47 16.11
C ASN A 55 0.09 6.03 16.41
N ALA A 56 -0.75 5.99 15.38
CA ALA A 56 -2.13 5.52 15.54
C ALA A 56 -2.18 4.05 15.97
N PHE A 57 -1.36 3.20 15.34
CA PHE A 57 -1.28 1.80 15.72
C PHE A 57 -0.73 1.60 17.14
N ASN A 58 0.26 2.38 17.52
CA ASN A 58 0.81 2.31 18.88
C ASN A 58 -0.22 2.70 19.94
N THR A 59 -1.02 3.72 19.64
CA THR A 59 -2.11 4.11 20.52
C THR A 59 -3.14 3.00 20.67
N PHE A 60 -3.51 2.39 19.54
CA PHE A 60 -4.44 1.27 19.52
C PHE A 60 -3.90 0.08 20.32
N ASN A 61 -2.61 -0.20 20.19
CA ASN A 61 -1.96 -1.30 20.90
C ASN A 61 -2.01 -1.10 22.42
N LYS A 62 -1.87 0.12 22.89
CA LYS A 62 -1.98 0.41 24.32
C LYS A 62 -3.36 0.07 24.87
N PHE A 63 -4.41 0.33 24.10
CA PHE A 63 -5.77 0.00 24.51
C PHE A 63 -6.01 -1.49 24.60
N LEU A 64 -5.39 -2.26 23.71
CA LEU A 64 -5.59 -3.70 23.67
C LEU A 64 -4.83 -4.46 24.75
N ASP A 65 -3.85 -3.80 25.39
CA ASP A 65 -3.01 -4.40 26.42
C ASP A 65 -2.41 -5.73 25.96
N SER A 66 -2.12 -5.84 24.65
CA SER A 66 -1.60 -7.02 24.04
C SER A 66 -0.09 -6.90 23.82
N ASN A 67 0.55 -8.02 23.53
CA ASN A 67 1.94 -8.03 23.12
C ASN A 67 2.11 -7.22 21.84
N GLY A 68 2.97 -6.21 21.88
CA GLY A 68 3.18 -5.29 20.77
C GLY A 68 3.64 -5.94 19.46
N SER A 69 3.95 -7.23 19.49
CA SER A 69 4.41 -7.99 18.33
C SER A 69 3.39 -8.02 17.19
N TYR A 70 2.10 -8.05 17.51
CA TYR A 70 1.06 -8.11 16.47
C TYR A 70 0.95 -6.82 15.67
N VAL A 71 1.14 -5.68 16.33
CA VAL A 71 1.10 -4.39 15.64
C VAL A 71 2.23 -4.30 14.63
N GLY A 72 3.44 -4.76 15.01
CA GLY A 72 4.57 -4.80 14.10
C GLY A 72 4.31 -5.66 12.87
N LEU A 73 3.69 -6.83 13.07
CA LEU A 73 3.33 -7.72 11.96
C LEU A 73 2.31 -7.08 11.04
N LEU A 74 1.30 -6.43 11.60
CA LEU A 74 0.27 -5.75 10.81
C LEU A 74 0.87 -4.61 9.99
N LEU A 75 1.81 -3.85 10.58
CA LEU A 75 2.49 -2.78 9.86
C LEU A 75 3.34 -3.32 8.72
N LYS A 76 4.03 -4.44 8.93
CA LYS A 76 4.78 -5.09 7.86
C LYS A 76 3.88 -5.52 6.72
N MET A 77 2.75 -6.15 7.05
CA MET A 77 1.79 -6.60 6.04
C MET A 77 1.21 -5.43 5.25
N ALA A 78 0.85 -4.35 5.96
CA ALA A 78 0.34 -3.15 5.31
C ALA A 78 1.40 -2.53 4.39
N GLY A 79 2.64 -2.47 4.84
CA GLY A 79 3.75 -1.94 4.05
C GLY A 79 3.99 -2.75 2.78
N ILE A 80 4.04 -4.08 2.91
CA ILE A 80 4.22 -4.97 1.77
C ILE A 80 3.08 -4.80 0.77
N THR A 81 1.84 -4.76 1.26
CA THR A 81 0.67 -4.57 0.41
C THR A 81 0.77 -3.25 -0.37
N TYR A 82 1.09 -2.18 0.33
CA TYR A 82 1.14 -0.86 -0.29
C TYR A 82 2.25 -0.77 -1.35
N VAL A 83 3.45 -1.22 -1.01
CA VAL A 83 4.59 -1.17 -1.95
C VAL A 83 4.32 -2.08 -3.15
N SER A 84 3.78 -3.28 -2.93
CA SER A 84 3.49 -4.21 -4.01
C SER A 84 2.39 -3.69 -4.94
N GLU A 85 1.37 -3.07 -4.39
CA GLU A 85 0.31 -2.46 -5.20
C GLU A 85 0.85 -1.32 -6.05
N PHE A 86 1.72 -0.50 -5.48
CA PHE A 86 2.34 0.59 -6.21
C PHE A 86 3.21 0.05 -7.35
N ALA A 87 4.08 -0.92 -7.06
CA ALA A 87 4.97 -1.51 -8.05
C ALA A 87 4.20 -2.24 -9.15
N SER A 88 3.20 -3.02 -8.75
CA SER A 88 2.34 -3.74 -9.69
C SER A 88 1.59 -2.78 -10.59
N GLY A 89 1.07 -1.69 -10.02
CA GLY A 89 0.36 -0.67 -10.80
C GLY A 89 1.23 -0.03 -11.85
N ILE A 90 2.47 0.32 -11.51
CA ILE A 90 3.42 0.89 -12.48
C ILE A 90 3.69 -0.11 -13.59
N CYS A 91 3.89 -1.39 -13.25
CA CYS A 91 4.13 -2.42 -14.25
C CYS A 91 2.94 -2.58 -15.19
N LYS A 92 1.72 -2.58 -14.65
CA LYS A 92 0.50 -2.68 -15.46
C LYS A 92 0.36 -1.49 -16.40
N ASP A 93 0.59 -0.28 -15.90
CA ASP A 93 0.50 0.94 -16.70
C ASP A 93 1.53 0.96 -17.82
N SER A 94 2.68 0.33 -17.59
CA SER A 94 3.74 0.23 -18.61
C SER A 94 3.54 -0.92 -19.59
N GLY A 95 2.50 -1.73 -19.39
CA GLY A 95 2.19 -2.86 -20.28
C GLY A 95 2.83 -4.17 -19.86
N TYR A 96 3.49 -4.23 -18.72
CA TYR A 96 4.19 -5.43 -18.24
C TYR A 96 3.33 -6.17 -17.21
N THR A 97 2.22 -6.73 -17.67
CA THR A 97 1.26 -7.39 -16.79
C THR A 97 1.80 -8.67 -16.16
N ALA A 98 2.69 -9.37 -16.86
CA ALA A 98 3.30 -10.58 -16.31
C ALA A 98 4.18 -10.25 -15.10
N VAL A 99 4.96 -9.18 -15.19
CA VAL A 99 5.79 -8.73 -14.07
C VAL A 99 4.91 -8.29 -12.91
N ALA A 100 3.83 -7.58 -13.20
CA ALA A 100 2.87 -7.14 -12.18
C ALA A 100 2.30 -8.35 -11.42
N SER A 101 1.91 -9.40 -12.16
CA SER A 101 1.39 -10.62 -11.54
C SER A 101 2.40 -11.30 -10.63
N GLN A 102 3.67 -11.33 -11.04
CA GLN A 102 4.72 -11.93 -10.23
C GLN A 102 4.93 -11.15 -8.93
N ILE A 103 4.89 -9.83 -9.00
CA ILE A 103 5.00 -8.98 -7.82
C ILE A 103 3.85 -9.25 -6.85
N GLU A 104 2.63 -9.35 -7.38
CA GLU A 104 1.44 -9.62 -6.56
C GLU A 104 1.53 -10.99 -5.90
N ILE A 105 1.97 -12.01 -6.64
CA ILE A 105 2.12 -13.37 -6.10
C ILE A 105 3.15 -13.37 -4.97
N PHE A 106 4.31 -12.75 -5.20
CA PHE A 106 5.35 -12.67 -4.19
C PHE A 106 4.85 -11.97 -2.92
N ALA A 107 4.08 -10.89 -3.09
CA ALA A 107 3.51 -10.15 -1.96
C ALA A 107 2.56 -11.04 -1.15
N ARG A 108 1.70 -11.82 -1.84
CA ARG A 108 0.77 -12.72 -1.17
C ARG A 108 1.50 -13.81 -0.38
N ILE A 109 2.54 -14.40 -0.98
CA ILE A 109 3.36 -15.41 -0.31
C ILE A 109 4.04 -14.81 0.91
N SER A 110 4.59 -13.60 0.77
CA SER A 110 5.24 -12.91 1.88
C SER A 110 4.27 -12.65 3.03
N MET A 111 3.04 -12.25 2.71
CA MET A 111 2.02 -12.03 3.73
C MET A 111 1.62 -13.32 4.43
N LEU A 112 1.54 -14.42 3.70
CA LEU A 112 1.27 -15.71 4.30
C LEU A 112 2.36 -16.10 5.30
N VAL A 113 3.63 -15.93 4.90
CA VAL A 113 4.76 -16.25 5.79
C VAL A 113 4.72 -15.36 7.04
N ILE A 114 4.47 -14.07 6.87
CA ILE A 114 4.42 -13.14 8.00
C ILE A 114 3.25 -13.46 8.95
N SER A 115 2.14 -13.95 8.39
CA SER A 115 0.96 -14.26 9.20
C SER A 115 1.08 -15.58 9.96
N LEU A 116 2.05 -16.44 9.61
CA LEU A 116 2.19 -17.75 10.26
C LEU A 116 2.31 -17.68 11.79
N PRO A 117 3.11 -16.78 12.37
CA PRO A 117 3.18 -16.69 13.83
C PRO A 117 1.82 -16.41 14.47
N VAL A 118 1.01 -15.57 13.83
CA VAL A 118 -0.34 -15.25 14.34
C VAL A 118 -1.23 -16.47 14.27
N VAL A 119 -1.19 -17.20 13.15
CA VAL A 119 -1.99 -18.42 12.97
C VAL A 119 -1.58 -19.48 13.99
N ILE A 120 -0.28 -19.67 14.18
CA ILE A 120 0.23 -20.64 15.15
C ILE A 120 -0.24 -20.27 16.57
N THR A 121 -0.16 -19.00 16.93
CA THR A 121 -0.60 -18.53 18.24
C THR A 121 -2.09 -18.77 18.44
N LEU A 122 -2.90 -18.54 17.41
CA LEU A 122 -4.34 -18.80 17.47
C LEU A 122 -4.62 -20.29 17.67
N LEU A 123 -3.91 -21.15 16.93
CA LEU A 123 -4.07 -22.60 17.06
C LEU A 123 -3.68 -23.08 18.46
N GLU A 124 -2.61 -22.56 19.02
CA GLU A 124 -2.20 -22.89 20.39
C GLU A 124 -3.25 -22.44 21.39
N THR A 125 -3.80 -21.26 21.22
CA THR A 125 -4.85 -20.73 22.11
C THR A 125 -6.10 -21.61 22.07
N ILE A 126 -6.52 -21.99 20.86
CA ILE A 126 -7.68 -22.87 20.67
C ILE A 126 -7.38 -24.28 21.19
N GLY A 127 -6.19 -24.78 20.88
CA GLY A 127 -5.78 -26.13 21.31
C GLY A 127 -5.59 -26.24 22.82
N GLY A 128 -5.30 -25.13 23.50
CA GLY A 128 -5.15 -25.08 24.94
C GLY A 128 -6.49 -25.12 25.70
N LEU A 129 -7.57 -24.98 24.95
CA LEU A 129 -8.90 -25.09 25.53
C LEU A 129 -9.30 -26.53 25.70
#